data_0b7c3ed6a6fb5b582ffb2093ca0c3ed3
#
_entry.id   0b7c3ed6a6fb5b582ffb2093ca0c3ed3
#
_cell.length_a   1.000
_cell.length_b   1.000
_cell.length_c   1.000
_cell.angle_alpha   90.00
_cell.angle_beta   90.00
_cell.angle_gamma   90.00
#
_symmetry.space_group_name_H-M   'P 1'
#
loop_
_entity.id
_entity.type
_entity.pdbx_description
1 polymer ?
#
loop_
_entity_poly.entity_id
_entity_poly.type
_entity_poly.pdbx_seq_one_letter_code
_entity_poly.pdbx_strand_id
1 'polypeptide(L)'
;MRLPNYYTAPEFERAGLRRREAEWIRARLLDPASVVVPVWRSQNLVIEVAGGEPRAASLTLEAVGGIAADEIEERLAHGHLVFLGVVDERAHFALDVSASETPLETLRSPTLAAAGIAAADGGSEIGVRFADLRQLAGRLERSEGALLALARAMLFWHSRHRFCGACGAPTRSEEAGHMRRCTDDACKTMHFPRTDPAVIMLVTDGERALLGRNRNFVAGMYSTLAGFVEPGESLEDAVAREVMEETAIRVGTVHYHSSQPWPFPANIMLGFYAEATSTEITVDEGELEDARWFERDWLRTHVDDESFRLPRLDSIARRLIGDWLAE
;
A
#
# COMPACT_ATOMS: atom_id res chain seq x y z
N MET A 1 6.81 -19.30 12.83
CA MET A 1 7.13 -18.22 11.87
C MET A 1 6.14 -17.09 12.12
N ARG A 2 6.61 -15.85 12.36
CA ARG A 2 5.69 -14.71 12.54
C ARG A 2 4.93 -14.46 11.22
N LEU A 3 3.63 -14.18 11.29
CA LEU A 3 2.84 -13.81 10.11
C LEU A 3 3.42 -12.52 9.49
N PRO A 4 3.49 -12.41 8.16
CA PRO A 4 3.93 -11.17 7.51
C PRO A 4 2.98 -10.01 7.83
N ASN A 5 3.44 -8.77 7.67
CA ASN A 5 2.57 -7.60 7.78
C ASN A 5 1.52 -7.59 6.65
N TYR A 6 0.42 -6.84 6.83
CA TYR A 6 -0.54 -6.60 5.75
C TYR A 6 0.14 -5.98 4.53
N TYR A 7 -0.45 -6.15 3.35
CA TYR A 7 0.05 -5.67 2.05
C TYR A 7 1.35 -6.35 1.58
N THR A 8 1.82 -7.40 2.26
CA THR A 8 2.89 -8.28 1.76
C THR A 8 2.30 -9.54 1.15
N ALA A 9 2.85 -9.97 0.02
CA ALA A 9 2.43 -11.17 -0.71
C ALA A 9 3.67 -12.03 -1.02
N PRO A 10 4.12 -12.88 -0.08
CA PRO A 10 5.28 -13.74 -0.29
C PRO A 10 5.05 -14.78 -1.40
N GLU A 11 3.79 -15.18 -1.62
CA GLU A 11 3.36 -16.10 -2.68
C GLU A 11 3.42 -15.49 -4.09
N PHE A 12 3.60 -14.17 -4.20
CA PHE A 12 3.62 -13.47 -5.48
C PHE A 12 4.97 -13.64 -6.19
N GLU A 13 5.02 -14.48 -7.21
CA GLU A 13 6.20 -14.54 -8.08
C GLU A 13 6.28 -13.29 -8.95
N ARG A 14 7.28 -12.47 -8.71
CA ARG A 14 7.48 -11.20 -9.42
C ARG A 14 7.91 -11.35 -10.89
N ALA A 15 8.37 -12.54 -11.29
CA ALA A 15 8.82 -12.90 -12.63
C ALA A 15 9.73 -11.84 -13.29
N GLY A 16 10.67 -11.30 -12.51
CA GLY A 16 11.47 -10.12 -12.90
C GLY A 16 12.22 -10.27 -14.23
N LEU A 17 12.75 -11.45 -14.52
CA LEU A 17 13.46 -11.72 -15.77
C LEU A 17 12.52 -11.78 -16.98
N ARG A 18 11.28 -12.24 -16.78
CA ARG A 18 10.28 -12.42 -17.84
C ARG A 18 9.59 -11.12 -18.27
N ARG A 19 9.70 -10.05 -17.46
CA ARG A 19 9.10 -8.73 -17.76
C ARG A 19 9.60 -8.10 -19.04
N ARG A 20 10.78 -8.51 -19.52
CA ARG A 20 11.41 -8.02 -20.77
C ARG A 20 10.97 -8.80 -22.00
N GLU A 21 10.28 -9.91 -21.83
CA GLU A 21 9.81 -10.78 -22.91
C GLU A 21 8.39 -10.35 -23.35
N ALA A 22 8.29 -9.42 -24.29
CA ALA A 22 7.01 -8.84 -24.73
C ALA A 22 5.98 -9.90 -25.17
N GLU A 23 6.46 -10.92 -25.92
CA GLU A 23 5.58 -12.02 -26.38
C GLU A 23 5.05 -12.85 -25.21
N TRP A 24 5.86 -13.11 -24.17
CA TRP A 24 5.43 -13.82 -22.99
C TRP A 24 4.39 -13.01 -22.21
N ILE A 25 4.64 -11.71 -22.00
CA ILE A 25 3.68 -10.80 -21.32
C ILE A 25 2.35 -10.78 -22.09
N ARG A 26 2.40 -10.65 -23.42
CA ARG A 26 1.20 -10.66 -24.25
C ARG A 26 0.44 -11.99 -24.16
N ALA A 27 1.15 -13.11 -24.25
CA ALA A 27 0.53 -14.44 -24.13
C ALA A 27 -0.15 -14.61 -22.76
N ARG A 28 0.50 -14.13 -21.67
CA ARG A 28 -0.09 -14.16 -20.34
C ARG A 28 -1.31 -13.25 -20.21
N LEU A 29 -1.28 -12.05 -20.79
CA LEU A 29 -2.43 -11.16 -20.73
C LEU A 29 -3.66 -11.73 -21.45
N LEU A 30 -3.44 -12.40 -22.58
CA LEU A 30 -4.50 -13.02 -23.39
C LEU A 30 -4.96 -14.38 -22.86
N ASP A 31 -4.29 -14.94 -21.86
CA ASP A 31 -4.70 -16.18 -21.21
C ASP A 31 -6.02 -15.94 -20.44
N PRO A 32 -7.10 -16.71 -20.72
CA PRO A 32 -8.37 -16.57 -20.01
C PRO A 32 -8.29 -16.76 -18.50
N ALA A 33 -7.24 -17.45 -18.00
CA ALA A 33 -7.00 -17.63 -16.58
C ALA A 33 -6.37 -16.40 -15.91
N SER A 34 -5.84 -15.48 -16.69
CA SER A 34 -5.21 -14.26 -16.16
C SER A 34 -6.20 -13.32 -15.52
N VAL A 35 -5.70 -12.57 -14.53
CA VAL A 35 -6.49 -11.67 -13.69
C VAL A 35 -6.12 -10.22 -13.97
N VAL A 36 -7.14 -9.40 -14.17
CA VAL A 36 -7.02 -7.95 -14.30
C VAL A 36 -7.66 -7.28 -13.08
N VAL A 37 -6.91 -6.37 -12.46
CA VAL A 37 -7.33 -5.59 -11.29
C VAL A 37 -7.51 -4.13 -11.73
N PRO A 38 -8.77 -3.65 -11.87
CA PRO A 38 -9.02 -2.25 -12.22
C PRO A 38 -8.72 -1.32 -11.04
N VAL A 39 -8.11 -0.18 -11.36
CA VAL A 39 -7.89 0.92 -10.41
C VAL A 39 -8.39 2.23 -11.04
N TRP A 40 -9.22 2.96 -10.32
CA TRP A 40 -9.79 4.23 -10.71
C TRP A 40 -9.39 5.34 -9.74
N ARG A 41 -8.61 6.32 -10.21
CA ARG A 41 -8.19 7.48 -9.38
C ARG A 41 -7.66 7.06 -8.00
N SER A 42 -6.77 6.06 -7.99
CA SER A 42 -6.19 5.44 -6.79
C SER A 42 -7.18 4.68 -5.88
N GLN A 43 -8.38 4.39 -6.33
CA GLN A 43 -9.33 3.49 -5.67
C GLN A 43 -9.30 2.11 -6.34
N ASN A 44 -9.44 1.06 -5.54
CA ASN A 44 -9.45 -0.32 -6.02
C ASN A 44 -10.89 -0.81 -6.21
N LEU A 45 -11.12 -1.59 -7.26
CA LEU A 45 -12.40 -2.25 -7.46
C LEU A 45 -12.56 -3.40 -6.48
N VAL A 46 -13.66 -3.41 -5.74
CA VAL A 46 -13.98 -4.44 -4.75
C VAL A 46 -15.41 -4.94 -4.91
N ILE A 47 -15.61 -6.18 -4.49
CA ILE A 47 -16.90 -6.84 -4.39
C ILE A 47 -17.32 -6.77 -2.92
N GLU A 48 -18.50 -6.25 -2.66
CA GLU A 48 -19.13 -6.28 -1.34
C GLU A 48 -20.21 -7.37 -1.32
N VAL A 49 -20.12 -8.24 -0.33
CA VAL A 49 -21.12 -9.27 -0.07
C VAL A 49 -21.93 -8.85 1.14
N ALA A 50 -23.25 -8.85 1.05
CA ALA A 50 -24.11 -8.45 2.17
C ALA A 50 -23.82 -9.32 3.41
N GLY A 51 -23.44 -8.67 4.53
CA GLY A 51 -23.07 -9.34 5.77
C GLY A 51 -21.72 -10.07 5.75
N GLY A 52 -20.95 -9.96 4.65
CA GLY A 52 -19.64 -10.58 4.49
C GLY A 52 -18.47 -9.60 4.46
N GLU A 53 -17.26 -10.15 4.31
CA GLU A 53 -16.05 -9.36 4.11
C GLU A 53 -15.90 -8.96 2.63
N PRO A 54 -15.41 -7.74 2.34
CA PRO A 54 -15.15 -7.32 0.97
C PRO A 54 -14.04 -8.17 0.35
N ARG A 55 -14.08 -8.34 -0.97
CA ARG A 55 -13.07 -9.08 -1.73
C ARG A 55 -12.51 -8.23 -2.86
N ALA A 56 -11.29 -8.50 -3.29
CA ALA A 56 -10.74 -7.91 -4.49
C ALA A 56 -11.56 -8.35 -5.73
N ALA A 57 -11.95 -7.39 -6.56
CA ALA A 57 -12.56 -7.71 -7.85
C ALA A 57 -11.46 -8.13 -8.82
N SER A 58 -11.25 -9.43 -8.92
CA SER A 58 -10.32 -10.06 -9.87
C SER A 58 -11.10 -10.42 -11.13
N LEU A 59 -10.91 -9.68 -12.20
CA LEU A 59 -11.65 -9.80 -13.45
C LEU A 59 -10.80 -10.46 -14.53
N THR A 60 -11.43 -11.09 -15.53
CA THR A 60 -10.75 -11.46 -16.77
C THR A 60 -10.59 -10.25 -17.69
N LEU A 61 -9.71 -10.35 -18.68
CA LEU A 61 -9.56 -9.29 -19.68
C LEU A 61 -10.89 -9.02 -20.42
N GLU A 62 -11.68 -10.05 -20.68
CA GLU A 62 -13.01 -9.93 -21.29
C GLU A 62 -13.98 -9.16 -20.39
N ALA A 63 -13.98 -9.45 -19.08
CA ALA A 63 -14.87 -8.81 -18.10
C ALA A 63 -14.61 -7.30 -17.91
N VAL A 64 -13.41 -6.82 -18.22
CA VAL A 64 -13.11 -5.38 -18.23
C VAL A 64 -13.45 -4.70 -19.57
N GLY A 65 -14.30 -5.33 -20.40
CA GLY A 65 -14.72 -4.81 -21.70
C GLY A 65 -13.84 -5.25 -22.87
N GLY A 66 -12.85 -6.11 -22.61
CA GLY A 66 -11.80 -6.47 -23.54
C GLY A 66 -10.82 -5.31 -23.79
N ILE A 67 -9.64 -5.62 -24.24
CA ILE A 67 -8.68 -4.65 -24.76
C ILE A 67 -8.30 -5.13 -26.17
N ALA A 68 -8.52 -4.31 -27.17
CA ALA A 68 -8.15 -4.68 -28.53
C ALA A 68 -6.63 -4.92 -28.61
N ALA A 69 -6.22 -5.82 -29.49
CA ALA A 69 -4.82 -6.26 -29.53
C ALA A 69 -3.84 -5.11 -29.84
N ASP A 70 -4.27 -4.11 -30.60
CA ASP A 70 -3.53 -2.89 -30.92
C ASP A 70 -3.48 -1.90 -29.72
N GLU A 71 -4.49 -1.90 -28.86
CA GLU A 71 -4.50 -1.07 -27.64
C GLU A 71 -3.59 -1.62 -26.53
N ILE A 72 -3.31 -2.94 -26.52
CA ILE A 72 -2.48 -3.57 -25.46
C ILE A 72 -1.11 -2.89 -25.39
N GLU A 73 -0.44 -2.76 -26.53
CA GLU A 73 0.90 -2.16 -26.60
C GLU A 73 0.89 -0.70 -26.17
N GLU A 74 -0.14 0.05 -26.56
CA GLU A 74 -0.31 1.45 -26.18
C GLU A 74 -0.51 1.58 -24.66
N ARG A 75 -1.39 0.78 -24.08
CA ARG A 75 -1.65 0.80 -22.63
C ARG A 75 -0.42 0.39 -21.81
N LEU A 76 0.34 -0.61 -22.26
CA LEU A 76 1.61 -1.00 -21.65
C LEU A 76 2.64 0.15 -21.75
N ALA A 77 2.78 0.76 -22.93
CA ALA A 77 3.73 1.85 -23.18
C ALA A 77 3.42 3.13 -22.36
N HIS A 78 2.15 3.39 -22.08
CA HIS A 78 1.74 4.52 -21.23
C HIS A 78 1.75 4.18 -19.72
N GLY A 79 1.83 2.89 -19.35
CA GLY A 79 1.75 2.42 -17.97
C GLY A 79 0.31 2.42 -17.43
N HIS A 80 -0.68 2.35 -18.33
CA HIS A 80 -2.09 2.15 -17.97
C HIS A 80 -2.44 0.66 -17.78
N LEU A 81 -1.56 -0.22 -18.24
CA LEU A 81 -1.61 -1.66 -18.00
C LEU A 81 -0.25 -2.08 -17.46
N VAL A 82 -0.21 -2.78 -16.32
CA VAL A 82 1.01 -3.15 -15.61
C VAL A 82 0.94 -4.61 -15.20
N PHE A 83 1.95 -5.39 -15.55
CA PHE A 83 2.10 -6.74 -15.04
C PHE A 83 2.51 -6.71 -13.56
N LEU A 84 1.79 -7.43 -12.69
CA LEU A 84 2.05 -7.46 -11.26
C LEU A 84 2.88 -8.66 -10.83
N GLY A 85 2.62 -9.82 -11.42
CA GLY A 85 3.28 -11.09 -11.09
C GLY A 85 2.41 -12.30 -11.41
N VAL A 86 2.82 -13.45 -10.88
CA VAL A 86 2.13 -14.73 -11.05
C VAL A 86 1.83 -15.32 -9.68
N VAL A 87 0.60 -15.84 -9.50
CA VAL A 87 0.16 -16.62 -8.33
C VAL A 87 -0.57 -17.83 -8.87
N ASP A 88 -0.23 -19.02 -8.41
CA ASP A 88 -0.84 -20.28 -8.85
C ASP A 88 -0.96 -20.38 -10.39
N GLU A 89 0.15 -20.10 -11.08
CA GLU A 89 0.29 -20.06 -12.54
C GLU A 89 -0.55 -18.99 -13.27
N ARG A 90 -1.36 -18.20 -12.56
CA ARG A 90 -2.20 -17.15 -13.10
C ARG A 90 -1.48 -15.83 -13.08
N ALA A 91 -1.38 -15.17 -14.22
CA ALA A 91 -0.79 -13.84 -14.31
C ALA A 91 -1.78 -12.77 -13.84
N HIS A 92 -1.25 -11.76 -13.15
CA HIS A 92 -2.04 -10.65 -12.61
C HIS A 92 -1.56 -9.35 -13.22
N PHE A 93 -2.52 -8.52 -13.62
CA PHE A 93 -2.28 -7.20 -14.23
C PHE A 93 -3.09 -6.13 -13.52
N ALA A 94 -2.52 -4.94 -13.37
CA ALA A 94 -3.27 -3.75 -12.98
C ALA A 94 -3.71 -2.98 -14.23
N LEU A 95 -4.95 -2.51 -14.25
CA LEU A 95 -5.52 -1.68 -15.32
C LEU A 95 -5.96 -0.34 -14.78
N ASP A 96 -5.40 0.74 -15.32
CA ASP A 96 -5.86 2.10 -15.05
C ASP A 96 -7.12 2.41 -15.84
N VAL A 97 -8.22 2.66 -15.14
CA VAL A 97 -9.50 3.09 -15.71
C VAL A 97 -9.86 4.52 -15.33
N SER A 98 -8.89 5.32 -14.89
CA SER A 98 -9.07 6.69 -14.38
C SER A 98 -9.53 7.69 -15.43
N ALA A 99 -9.37 7.38 -16.71
CA ALA A 99 -9.85 8.20 -17.83
C ALA A 99 -11.38 8.19 -17.96
N SER A 100 -12.05 7.14 -17.47
CA SER A 100 -13.52 7.06 -17.48
C SER A 100 -14.11 7.88 -16.33
N GLU A 101 -15.16 8.64 -16.59
CA GLU A 101 -15.97 9.31 -15.56
C GLU A 101 -16.97 8.33 -14.90
N THR A 102 -17.38 7.28 -15.62
CA THR A 102 -18.32 6.26 -15.18
C THR A 102 -17.72 4.85 -15.32
N PRO A 103 -16.59 4.54 -14.63
CA PRO A 103 -15.85 3.30 -14.86
C PRO A 103 -16.68 2.04 -14.58
N LEU A 104 -17.62 2.09 -13.63
CA LEU A 104 -18.50 0.96 -13.33
C LEU A 104 -19.43 0.61 -14.50
N GLU A 105 -19.88 1.59 -15.28
CA GLU A 105 -20.74 1.34 -16.45
C GLU A 105 -19.97 0.58 -17.53
N THR A 106 -18.71 0.91 -17.72
CA THR A 106 -17.83 0.20 -18.67
C THR A 106 -17.57 -1.23 -18.21
N LEU A 107 -17.47 -1.47 -16.90
CA LEU A 107 -17.26 -2.77 -16.28
C LEU A 107 -18.57 -3.57 -16.06
N ARG A 108 -19.74 -2.96 -16.28
CA ARG A 108 -21.08 -3.58 -16.22
C ARG A 108 -21.41 -4.41 -17.48
N SER A 109 -20.42 -5.00 -18.11
CA SER A 109 -20.67 -5.90 -19.23
C SER A 109 -21.50 -7.10 -18.81
N PRO A 110 -22.20 -7.78 -19.73
CA PRO A 110 -22.90 -9.05 -19.45
C PRO A 110 -22.03 -10.09 -18.74
N THR A 111 -20.71 -9.98 -18.88
CA THR A 111 -19.72 -10.89 -18.29
C THR A 111 -19.59 -10.69 -16.76
N LEU A 112 -19.75 -9.47 -16.24
CA LEU A 112 -19.81 -9.23 -14.78
C LEU A 112 -21.06 -9.88 -14.17
N ALA A 113 -22.20 -9.77 -14.86
CA ALA A 113 -23.45 -10.41 -14.44
C ALA A 113 -23.35 -11.95 -14.52
N ALA A 114 -22.68 -12.49 -15.54
CA ALA A 114 -22.44 -13.93 -15.71
C ALA A 114 -21.47 -14.48 -14.65
N ALA A 115 -20.54 -13.67 -14.15
CA ALA A 115 -19.66 -14.02 -13.04
C ALA A 115 -20.35 -13.90 -11.65
N GLY A 116 -21.65 -13.62 -11.59
CA GLY A 116 -22.40 -13.38 -10.36
C GLY A 116 -22.10 -12.03 -9.71
N ILE A 117 -21.45 -11.13 -10.42
CA ILE A 117 -21.09 -9.78 -9.96
C ILE A 117 -22.15 -8.84 -10.54
N ALA A 118 -23.29 -8.71 -9.87
CA ALA A 118 -24.27 -7.68 -10.22
C ALA A 118 -23.87 -6.33 -9.65
N ALA A 119 -24.10 -5.27 -10.43
CA ALA A 119 -23.98 -3.93 -9.89
C ALA A 119 -25.04 -3.70 -8.81
N ALA A 120 -24.72 -2.91 -7.79
CA ALA A 120 -25.58 -2.62 -6.64
C ALA A 120 -26.79 -1.72 -7.01
N ASP A 121 -27.62 -2.19 -7.93
CA ASP A 121 -28.90 -1.56 -8.26
C ASP A 121 -30.01 -2.39 -7.63
N GLY A 122 -30.39 -1.99 -6.41
CA GLY A 122 -31.67 -2.32 -5.79
C GLY A 122 -32.09 -3.81 -5.79
N GLY A 123 -31.51 -4.62 -4.89
CA GLY A 123 -32.03 -5.95 -4.58
C GLY A 123 -31.05 -7.12 -4.71
N SER A 124 -29.83 -6.90 -5.15
CA SER A 124 -28.79 -7.94 -5.13
C SER A 124 -27.97 -7.85 -3.84
N GLU A 125 -27.73 -9.00 -3.19
CA GLU A 125 -26.90 -9.09 -1.97
C GLU A 125 -25.40 -8.86 -2.25
N ILE A 126 -25.01 -8.65 -3.51
CA ILE A 126 -23.63 -8.44 -3.95
C ILE A 126 -23.52 -7.12 -4.69
N GLY A 127 -22.63 -6.25 -4.22
CA GLY A 127 -22.31 -4.97 -4.83
C GLY A 127 -20.87 -4.90 -5.35
N VAL A 128 -20.63 -4.05 -6.35
CA VAL A 128 -19.28 -3.74 -6.84
C VAL A 128 -19.06 -2.24 -6.77
N ARG A 129 -17.96 -1.81 -6.17
CA ARG A 129 -17.60 -0.39 -6.09
C ARG A 129 -16.10 -0.15 -6.12
N PHE A 130 -15.68 1.05 -6.48
CA PHE A 130 -14.34 1.53 -6.21
C PHE A 130 -14.25 2.03 -4.77
N ALA A 131 -13.18 1.64 -4.08
CA ALA A 131 -12.96 1.98 -2.68
C ALA A 131 -11.51 2.36 -2.42
N ASP A 132 -11.29 3.32 -1.51
CA ASP A 132 -9.96 3.57 -0.98
C ASP A 132 -9.53 2.36 -0.13
N LEU A 133 -8.36 1.81 -0.43
CA LEU A 133 -7.82 0.64 0.26
C LEU A 133 -7.70 0.85 1.78
N ARG A 134 -7.50 2.10 2.23
CA ARG A 134 -7.48 2.44 3.65
C ARG A 134 -8.82 2.19 4.35
N GLN A 135 -9.94 2.29 3.64
CA GLN A 135 -11.28 2.01 4.20
C GLN A 135 -11.57 0.51 4.29
N LEU A 136 -10.82 -0.31 3.56
CA LEU A 136 -10.97 -1.75 3.50
C LEU A 136 -10.04 -2.50 4.45
N ALA A 137 -9.17 -1.77 5.12
CA ALA A 137 -8.11 -2.29 5.97
C ALA A 137 -8.61 -3.27 7.03
N GLY A 138 -7.92 -4.41 7.12
CA GLY A 138 -8.26 -5.48 8.07
C GLY A 138 -9.48 -6.32 7.71
N ARG A 139 -10.22 -5.93 6.66
CA ARG A 139 -11.41 -6.65 6.17
C ARG A 139 -11.16 -7.48 4.92
N LEU A 140 -10.10 -7.16 4.17
CA LEU A 140 -9.67 -7.96 3.03
C LEU A 140 -8.83 -9.15 3.48
N GLU A 141 -8.91 -10.23 2.73
CA GLU A 141 -7.93 -11.31 2.85
C GLU A 141 -6.53 -10.73 2.53
N ARG A 142 -5.47 -11.26 3.20
CA ARG A 142 -4.12 -10.66 3.14
C ARG A 142 -3.52 -10.63 1.74
N SER A 143 -3.67 -11.71 0.99
CA SER A 143 -3.17 -11.81 -0.38
C SER A 143 -3.89 -10.85 -1.31
N GLU A 144 -5.21 -10.72 -1.17
CA GLU A 144 -6.03 -9.75 -1.91
C GLU A 144 -5.61 -8.31 -1.57
N GLY A 145 -5.45 -7.99 -0.28
CA GLY A 145 -4.95 -6.68 0.17
C GLY A 145 -3.58 -6.34 -0.40
N ALA A 146 -2.66 -7.32 -0.47
CA ALA A 146 -1.34 -7.15 -1.05
C ALA A 146 -1.38 -6.92 -2.57
N LEU A 147 -2.25 -7.65 -3.29
CA LEU A 147 -2.48 -7.47 -4.72
C LEU A 147 -3.00 -6.05 -5.02
N LEU A 148 -4.04 -5.61 -4.30
CA LEU A 148 -4.61 -4.28 -4.45
C LEU A 148 -3.62 -3.17 -4.11
N ALA A 149 -2.81 -3.35 -3.06
CA ALA A 149 -1.75 -2.43 -2.67
C ALA A 149 -0.69 -2.28 -3.77
N LEU A 150 -0.24 -3.40 -4.34
CA LEU A 150 0.73 -3.40 -5.45
C LEU A 150 0.15 -2.72 -6.70
N ALA A 151 -1.07 -3.08 -7.11
CA ALA A 151 -1.74 -2.48 -8.27
C ALA A 151 -1.85 -0.96 -8.13
N ARG A 152 -2.32 -0.49 -6.97
CA ARG A 152 -2.44 0.93 -6.64
C ARG A 152 -1.09 1.64 -6.68
N ALA A 153 -0.06 1.08 -6.04
CA ALA A 153 1.27 1.67 -5.98
C ALA A 153 1.88 1.85 -7.39
N MET A 154 1.80 0.82 -8.21
CA MET A 154 2.35 0.85 -9.56
C MET A 154 1.65 1.88 -10.45
N LEU A 155 0.33 1.90 -10.47
CA LEU A 155 -0.43 2.86 -11.28
C LEU A 155 -0.29 4.29 -10.76
N PHE A 156 -0.23 4.49 -9.43
CA PHE A 156 0.09 5.80 -8.85
C PHE A 156 1.46 6.30 -9.31
N TRP A 157 2.48 5.45 -9.26
CA TRP A 157 3.81 5.80 -9.74
C TRP A 157 3.79 6.20 -11.22
N HIS A 158 3.12 5.44 -12.09
CA HIS A 158 2.97 5.77 -13.51
C HIS A 158 2.31 7.12 -13.73
N SER A 159 1.27 7.44 -12.97
CA SER A 159 0.55 8.71 -13.10
C SER A 159 1.42 9.93 -12.78
N ARG A 160 2.47 9.77 -11.94
CA ARG A 160 3.36 10.85 -11.48
C ARG A 160 4.67 10.95 -12.25
N HIS A 161 5.03 9.93 -13.05
CA HIS A 161 6.33 9.87 -13.73
C HIS A 161 6.21 9.91 -15.26
N ARG A 162 5.21 10.60 -15.78
CA ARG A 162 5.00 10.74 -17.23
C ARG A 162 6.08 11.56 -17.94
N PHE A 163 6.82 12.37 -17.20
CA PHE A 163 7.92 13.19 -17.68
C PHE A 163 9.22 12.84 -16.98
N CYS A 164 10.33 12.98 -17.73
CA CYS A 164 11.67 12.71 -17.23
C CYS A 164 12.09 13.78 -16.21
N GLY A 165 12.50 13.36 -15.01
CA GLY A 165 13.01 14.28 -13.98
C GLY A 165 14.35 14.94 -14.33
N ALA A 166 15.08 14.42 -15.33
CA ALA A 166 16.37 14.98 -15.74
C ALA A 166 16.23 16.04 -16.84
N CYS A 167 15.36 15.84 -17.84
CA CYS A 167 15.26 16.73 -19.01
C CYS A 167 13.84 17.24 -19.33
N GLY A 168 12.83 16.78 -18.63
CA GLY A 168 11.44 17.17 -18.84
C GLY A 168 10.74 16.52 -20.02
N ALA A 169 11.42 15.75 -20.86
CA ALA A 169 10.82 15.05 -22.00
C ALA A 169 9.84 13.94 -21.52
N PRO A 170 8.86 13.52 -22.34
CA PRO A 170 7.98 12.41 -21.99
C PRO A 170 8.76 11.13 -21.70
N THR A 171 8.17 10.25 -20.90
CA THR A 171 8.72 8.92 -20.63
C THR A 171 7.78 7.84 -21.18
N ARG A 172 8.35 6.70 -21.56
CA ARG A 172 7.64 5.50 -21.97
C ARG A 172 7.84 4.39 -20.94
N SER A 173 6.79 3.64 -20.69
CA SER A 173 6.85 2.45 -19.82
C SER A 173 7.48 1.28 -20.58
N GLU A 174 8.36 0.57 -19.91
CA GLU A 174 9.06 -0.64 -20.36
C GLU A 174 9.03 -1.71 -19.27
N GLU A 175 9.54 -2.91 -19.55
CA GLU A 175 9.56 -4.05 -18.63
C GLU A 175 8.17 -4.33 -18.01
N ALA A 176 7.15 -4.35 -18.87
CA ALA A 176 5.76 -4.59 -18.49
C ALA A 176 5.24 -3.68 -17.35
N GLY A 177 5.71 -2.44 -17.30
CA GLY A 177 5.31 -1.43 -16.32
C GLY A 177 6.30 -1.24 -15.17
N HIS A 178 7.42 -1.95 -15.12
CA HIS A 178 8.37 -1.87 -13.99
C HIS A 178 9.53 -0.91 -14.20
N MET A 179 9.57 -0.23 -15.34
CA MET A 179 10.52 0.82 -15.66
C MET A 179 9.87 1.85 -16.58
N ARG A 180 10.29 3.10 -16.49
CA ARG A 180 10.00 4.12 -17.50
C ARG A 180 11.31 4.63 -18.05
N ARG A 181 11.36 4.88 -19.36
CA ARG A 181 12.53 5.43 -20.05
C ARG A 181 12.18 6.76 -20.68
N CYS A 182 13.08 7.72 -20.56
CA CYS A 182 13.00 8.98 -21.28
C CYS A 182 12.99 8.74 -22.80
N THR A 183 12.09 9.41 -23.52
CA THR A 183 11.97 9.28 -24.97
C THR A 183 12.93 10.15 -25.74
N ASP A 184 13.64 11.07 -25.08
CA ASP A 184 14.69 11.87 -25.67
C ASP A 184 15.96 11.01 -25.86
N ASP A 185 16.41 10.89 -27.13
CA ASP A 185 17.57 10.10 -27.51
C ASP A 185 18.87 10.57 -26.88
N ALA A 186 18.99 11.85 -26.57
CA ALA A 186 20.16 12.43 -25.90
C ALA A 186 20.16 12.15 -24.39
N CYS A 187 18.98 11.86 -23.79
CA CYS A 187 18.84 11.67 -22.35
C CYS A 187 18.75 10.20 -21.95
N LYS A 188 17.78 9.45 -22.45
CA LYS A 188 17.53 8.01 -22.18
C LYS A 188 17.53 7.59 -20.71
N THR A 189 17.32 8.53 -19.78
CA THR A 189 17.31 8.26 -18.34
C THR A 189 16.23 7.24 -18.01
N MET A 190 16.58 6.26 -17.19
CA MET A 190 15.65 5.24 -16.66
C MET A 190 15.08 5.70 -15.32
N HIS A 191 13.80 5.47 -15.12
CA HIS A 191 13.07 5.72 -13.88
C HIS A 191 12.46 4.41 -13.39
N PHE A 192 12.62 4.12 -12.10
CA PHE A 192 12.11 2.93 -11.45
C PHE A 192 10.99 3.27 -10.47
N PRO A 193 10.09 2.32 -10.16
CA PRO A 193 9.08 2.54 -9.14
C PRO A 193 9.69 3.06 -7.85
N ARG A 194 9.06 4.08 -7.28
CA ARG A 194 9.53 4.73 -6.07
C ARG A 194 8.92 4.06 -4.85
N THR A 195 9.75 3.88 -3.82
CA THR A 195 9.34 3.44 -2.49
C THR A 195 10.07 4.31 -1.48
N ASP A 196 9.33 5.18 -0.77
CA ASP A 196 9.89 6.13 0.18
C ASP A 196 10.08 5.44 1.54
N PRO A 197 11.32 5.34 2.08
CA PRO A 197 11.55 4.72 3.36
C PRO A 197 11.10 5.63 4.50
N ALA A 198 10.31 5.11 5.43
CA ALA A 198 9.94 5.75 6.67
C ALA A 198 10.14 4.78 7.84
N VAL A 199 10.82 5.25 8.88
CA VAL A 199 10.92 4.50 10.14
C VAL A 199 9.66 4.66 10.95
N ILE A 200 9.29 3.65 11.70
CA ILE A 200 8.19 3.66 12.65
C ILE A 200 8.61 2.88 13.88
N MET A 201 8.49 3.46 15.06
CA MET A 201 9.13 2.90 16.24
C MET A 201 8.22 2.90 17.46
N LEU A 202 8.19 1.79 18.18
CA LEU A 202 7.71 1.74 19.54
C LEU A 202 8.88 2.02 20.48
N VAL A 203 8.84 3.17 21.14
CA VAL A 203 9.83 3.55 22.16
C VAL A 203 9.35 3.10 23.51
N THR A 204 10.20 2.40 24.28
CA THR A 204 9.85 1.90 25.61
C THR A 204 10.92 2.21 26.64
N ASP A 205 10.53 2.33 27.91
CA ASP A 205 11.44 2.42 29.08
C ASP A 205 11.39 1.15 29.95
N GLY A 206 10.96 0.04 29.35
CA GLY A 206 10.72 -1.25 30.01
C GLY A 206 9.22 -1.53 30.14
N GLU A 207 8.53 -0.87 31.05
CA GLU A 207 7.11 -1.12 31.35
C GLU A 207 6.15 -0.18 30.64
N ARG A 208 6.64 0.95 30.12
CA ARG A 208 5.82 1.94 29.44
C ARG A 208 6.20 2.08 27.98
N ALA A 209 5.22 2.37 27.14
CA ALA A 209 5.38 2.73 25.73
C ALA A 209 5.09 4.22 25.52
N LEU A 210 5.95 4.90 24.77
CA LEU A 210 5.72 6.26 24.29
C LEU A 210 4.84 6.21 23.04
N LEU A 211 3.68 6.85 23.12
CA LEU A 211 2.78 7.00 21.97
C LEU A 211 2.49 8.48 21.73
N GLY A 212 2.45 8.87 20.47
CA GLY A 212 2.12 10.20 20.01
C GLY A 212 0.73 10.30 19.38
N ARG A 213 0.17 11.49 19.39
CA ARG A 213 -1.07 11.84 18.75
C ARG A 213 -0.87 12.97 17.75
N ASN A 214 -1.12 12.69 16.47
CA ASN A 214 -1.15 13.72 15.43
C ASN A 214 -2.51 14.42 15.41
N ARG A 215 -2.56 15.73 15.08
CA ARG A 215 -3.79 16.54 14.99
C ARG A 215 -4.83 15.98 14.01
N ASN A 216 -4.38 15.23 13.00
CA ASN A 216 -5.26 14.64 12.00
C ASN A 216 -5.85 13.30 12.42
N PHE A 217 -5.47 12.77 13.59
CA PHE A 217 -6.01 11.51 14.09
C PHE A 217 -7.43 11.71 14.63
N VAL A 218 -8.23 10.65 14.53
CA VAL A 218 -9.55 10.63 15.18
C VAL A 218 -9.39 10.83 16.69
N ALA A 219 -10.43 11.34 17.36
CA ALA A 219 -10.37 11.60 18.79
C ALA A 219 -9.95 10.36 19.59
N GLY A 220 -9.06 10.54 20.56
CA GLY A 220 -8.54 9.49 21.42
C GLY A 220 -7.52 8.54 20.77
N MET A 221 -7.16 8.72 19.50
CA MET A 221 -6.20 7.84 18.84
C MET A 221 -4.76 8.27 19.14
N TYR A 222 -3.96 7.30 19.61
CA TYR A 222 -2.51 7.40 19.77
C TYR A 222 -1.82 6.31 18.97
N SER A 223 -0.64 6.60 18.47
CA SER A 223 0.16 5.71 17.64
C SER A 223 1.63 5.74 18.04
N THR A 224 2.40 4.80 17.52
CA THR A 224 3.85 4.86 17.52
C THR A 224 4.33 6.07 16.71
N LEU A 225 5.50 6.62 17.04
CA LEU A 225 6.15 7.69 16.29
C LEU A 225 6.63 7.17 14.94
N ALA A 226 6.73 8.05 13.94
CA ALA A 226 7.16 7.66 12.61
C ALA A 226 7.60 8.88 11.80
N GLY A 227 8.70 8.74 11.05
CA GLY A 227 9.17 9.78 10.14
C GLY A 227 9.97 9.26 8.97
N PHE A 228 10.31 10.13 8.05
CA PHE A 228 11.05 9.75 6.84
C PHE A 228 12.55 9.65 7.11
N VAL A 229 13.19 8.70 6.43
CA VAL A 229 14.64 8.60 6.41
C VAL A 229 15.20 9.70 5.51
N GLU A 230 16.16 10.48 6.00
CA GLU A 230 16.83 11.51 5.22
C GLU A 230 18.04 10.98 4.44
N PRO A 231 18.43 11.63 3.33
CA PRO A 231 19.62 11.23 2.59
C PRO A 231 20.89 11.28 3.46
N GLY A 232 21.57 10.15 3.59
CA GLY A 232 22.80 10.00 4.37
C GLY A 232 22.60 9.48 5.78
N GLU A 233 21.37 9.29 6.23
CA GLU A 233 21.07 8.66 7.53
C GLU A 233 21.09 7.13 7.46
N SER A 234 21.50 6.48 8.56
CA SER A 234 21.12 5.09 8.84
C SER A 234 19.68 5.03 9.36
N LEU A 235 19.07 3.84 9.34
CA LEU A 235 17.71 3.67 9.87
C LEU A 235 17.67 3.92 11.38
N GLU A 236 18.72 3.52 12.09
CA GLU A 236 18.86 3.73 13.53
C GLU A 236 19.03 5.20 13.88
N ASP A 237 19.77 5.98 13.06
CA ASP A 237 19.90 7.43 13.23
C ASP A 237 18.57 8.13 12.98
N ALA A 238 17.83 7.73 11.94
CA ALA A 238 16.49 8.25 11.65
C ALA A 238 15.52 7.99 12.82
N VAL A 239 15.53 6.81 13.41
CA VAL A 239 14.74 6.50 14.62
C VAL A 239 15.12 7.44 15.76
N ALA A 240 16.42 7.62 16.03
CA ALA A 240 16.88 8.48 17.13
C ALA A 240 16.53 9.96 16.90
N ARG A 241 16.67 10.44 15.69
CA ARG A 241 16.33 11.82 15.30
C ARG A 241 14.83 12.08 15.43
N GLU A 242 13.98 11.28 14.82
CA GLU A 242 12.53 11.47 14.84
C GLU A 242 11.98 11.45 16.28
N VAL A 243 12.43 10.51 17.12
CA VAL A 243 12.03 10.46 18.53
C VAL A 243 12.47 11.72 19.29
N MET A 244 13.70 12.19 19.01
CA MET A 244 14.23 13.39 19.62
C MET A 244 13.47 14.65 19.17
N GLU A 245 13.18 14.77 17.87
CA GLU A 245 12.49 15.92 17.30
C GLU A 245 11.05 16.02 17.79
N GLU A 246 10.29 14.92 17.71
CA GLU A 246 8.88 14.89 18.09
C GLU A 246 8.64 15.01 19.60
N THR A 247 9.56 14.48 20.45
CA THR A 247 9.29 14.30 21.89
C THR A 247 10.41 14.68 22.84
N ALA A 248 11.59 15.09 22.36
CA ALA A 248 12.81 15.33 23.12
C ALA A 248 13.33 14.11 23.93
N ILE A 249 12.82 12.91 23.65
CA ILE A 249 13.26 11.66 24.26
C ILE A 249 14.54 11.17 23.57
N ARG A 250 15.55 10.80 24.37
CA ARG A 250 16.75 10.15 23.86
C ARG A 250 16.54 8.62 23.85
N VAL A 251 16.96 7.99 22.78
CA VAL A 251 16.98 6.53 22.68
C VAL A 251 18.40 5.98 22.66
N GLY A 252 18.56 4.78 23.15
CA GLY A 252 19.80 4.01 23.16
C GLY A 252 19.75 2.92 22.10
N THR A 253 19.47 1.69 22.51
CA THR A 253 19.41 0.54 21.61
C THR A 253 18.21 0.61 20.70
N VAL A 254 18.43 0.35 19.39
CA VAL A 254 17.38 0.31 18.37
C VAL A 254 17.41 -1.07 17.69
N HIS A 255 16.28 -1.75 17.66
CA HIS A 255 16.14 -3.08 17.10
C HIS A 255 15.11 -3.13 15.98
N TYR A 256 15.52 -3.61 14.80
CA TYR A 256 14.59 -3.85 13.69
C TYR A 256 13.58 -4.95 14.05
N HIS A 257 12.30 -4.67 13.78
CA HIS A 257 11.21 -5.61 14.02
C HIS A 257 10.69 -6.24 12.72
N SER A 258 10.18 -5.43 11.81
CA SER A 258 9.59 -5.87 10.54
C SER A 258 9.37 -4.69 9.59
N SER A 259 8.98 -4.96 8.35
CA SER A 259 8.61 -3.92 7.39
C SER A 259 7.21 -4.13 6.80
N GLN A 260 6.60 -3.05 6.33
CA GLN A 260 5.29 -3.05 5.71
C GLN A 260 5.26 -2.16 4.47
N PRO A 261 4.86 -2.68 3.27
CA PRO A 261 4.48 -1.82 2.16
C PRO A 261 3.30 -0.93 2.58
N TRP A 262 3.43 0.37 2.33
CA TRP A 262 2.41 1.36 2.69
C TRP A 262 2.10 2.27 1.51
N PRO A 263 1.28 1.80 0.52
CA PRO A 263 1.05 2.50 -0.74
C PRO A 263 0.12 3.72 -0.60
N PHE A 264 0.40 4.58 0.38
CA PHE A 264 -0.36 5.79 0.71
C PHE A 264 0.59 7.00 0.86
N PRO A 265 1.21 7.51 -0.24
CA PRO A 265 1.06 6.99 -1.61
C PRO A 265 2.07 5.91 -2.01
N ALA A 266 3.32 5.88 -1.47
CA ALA A 266 4.40 5.04 -1.96
C ALA A 266 5.46 4.71 -0.89
N ASN A 267 5.07 4.53 0.35
CA ASN A 267 6.02 4.32 1.44
C ASN A 267 6.32 2.83 1.68
N ILE A 268 7.50 2.59 2.25
CA ILE A 268 7.78 1.38 3.00
C ILE A 268 8.01 1.77 4.46
N MET A 269 7.20 1.20 5.35
CA MET A 269 7.37 1.40 6.79
C MET A 269 8.35 0.38 7.33
N LEU A 270 9.36 0.85 8.03
CA LEU A 270 10.44 0.05 8.64
C LEU A 270 10.27 0.12 10.16
N GLY A 271 9.78 -0.97 10.76
CA GLY A 271 9.38 -1.04 12.16
C GLY A 271 10.52 -1.37 13.09
N PHE A 272 10.62 -0.63 14.19
CA PHE A 272 11.66 -0.78 15.21
C PHE A 272 11.08 -0.78 16.62
N TYR A 273 11.82 -1.39 17.54
CA TYR A 273 11.77 -1.11 18.97
C TYR A 273 12.96 -0.24 19.35
N ALA A 274 12.76 0.76 20.21
CA ALA A 274 13.81 1.63 20.68
C ALA A 274 13.73 1.79 22.20
N GLU A 275 14.86 1.65 22.89
CA GLU A 275 14.96 1.79 24.34
C GLU A 275 15.18 3.26 24.71
N ALA A 276 14.28 3.84 25.50
CA ALA A 276 14.44 5.19 25.99
C ALA A 276 15.54 5.30 27.04
N THR A 277 16.39 6.31 26.92
CA THR A 277 17.41 6.65 27.93
C THR A 277 17.07 7.93 28.69
N SER A 278 15.96 8.59 28.34
CA SER A 278 15.36 9.70 29.09
C SER A 278 13.84 9.55 29.06
N THR A 279 13.12 10.23 29.97
CA THR A 279 11.67 10.07 30.13
C THR A 279 10.87 11.38 30.15
N GLU A 280 11.55 12.51 30.19
CA GLU A 280 10.91 13.83 30.19
C GLU A 280 10.52 14.21 28.77
N ILE A 281 9.21 14.30 28.52
CA ILE A 281 8.65 14.62 27.20
C ILE A 281 8.55 16.12 27.02
N THR A 282 9.03 16.60 25.86
CA THR A 282 8.73 17.94 25.33
C THR A 282 8.25 17.75 23.90
N VAL A 283 6.96 18.00 23.68
CA VAL A 283 6.31 17.76 22.38
C VAL A 283 6.65 18.88 21.39
N ASP A 284 7.02 18.54 20.17
CA ASP A 284 6.99 19.50 19.07
C ASP A 284 5.54 19.71 18.61
N GLU A 285 4.96 20.84 19.00
CA GLU A 285 3.58 21.20 18.65
C GLU A 285 3.37 21.41 17.13
N GLY A 286 4.43 21.48 16.32
CA GLY A 286 4.37 21.53 14.87
C GLY A 286 3.91 20.20 14.26
N GLU A 287 4.28 19.09 14.89
CA GLU A 287 4.07 17.74 14.37
C GLU A 287 3.06 16.93 15.18
N LEU A 288 3.12 17.01 16.51
CA LEU A 288 2.23 16.27 17.41
C LEU A 288 1.31 17.22 18.18
N GLU A 289 0.10 16.76 18.46
CA GLU A 289 -0.82 17.41 19.40
C GLU A 289 -0.51 17.02 20.83
N ASP A 290 -0.03 15.80 21.05
CA ASP A 290 0.26 15.24 22.37
C ASP A 290 1.18 14.02 22.25
N ALA A 291 1.98 13.76 23.28
CA ALA A 291 2.75 12.53 23.44
C ALA A 291 2.78 12.12 24.92
N ARG A 292 2.59 10.83 25.20
CA ARG A 292 2.52 10.33 26.58
C ARG A 292 3.16 8.95 26.72
N TRP A 293 3.60 8.66 27.95
CA TRP A 293 3.92 7.32 28.37
C TRP A 293 2.66 6.58 28.80
N PHE A 294 2.48 5.38 28.28
CA PHE A 294 1.38 4.49 28.63
C PHE A 294 1.92 3.22 29.27
N GLU A 295 1.43 2.89 30.45
CA GLU A 295 1.77 1.65 31.15
C GLU A 295 1.28 0.43 30.34
N ARG A 296 2.09 -0.64 30.32
CA ARG A 296 1.78 -1.87 29.58
C ARG A 296 0.43 -2.46 30.02
N ASP A 297 0.20 -2.57 31.33
CA ASP A 297 -1.05 -3.13 31.87
C ASP A 297 -2.26 -2.22 31.59
N TRP A 298 -2.06 -0.90 31.59
CA TRP A 298 -3.12 0.02 31.22
C TRP A 298 -3.50 -0.19 29.76
N LEU A 299 -2.55 -0.29 28.84
CA LEU A 299 -2.82 -0.56 27.42
C LEU A 299 -3.54 -1.89 27.21
N ARG A 300 -3.18 -2.94 27.93
CA ARG A 300 -3.85 -4.25 27.84
C ARG A 300 -5.34 -4.19 28.17
N THR A 301 -5.75 -3.28 29.06
CA THR A 301 -7.13 -3.17 29.53
C THR A 301 -7.97 -2.11 28.83
N HIS A 302 -7.35 -1.16 28.13
CA HIS A 302 -8.04 -0.02 27.48
C HIS A 302 -7.88 -0.01 25.96
N VAL A 303 -7.54 -1.15 25.36
CA VAL A 303 -7.45 -1.26 23.90
C VAL A 303 -8.83 -1.03 23.29
N ASP A 304 -8.92 0.02 22.45
CA ASP A 304 -10.12 0.35 21.67
C ASP A 304 -11.39 0.66 22.54
N ASP A 305 -11.22 1.35 23.66
CA ASP A 305 -12.34 1.93 24.38
C ASP A 305 -12.84 3.25 23.73
N GLU A 306 -13.91 3.85 24.25
CA GLU A 306 -14.47 5.08 23.66
C GLU A 306 -13.54 6.28 23.75
N SER A 307 -12.65 6.32 24.75
CA SER A 307 -11.74 7.43 25.05
C SER A 307 -10.34 7.25 24.48
N PHE A 308 -9.94 6.00 24.18
CA PHE A 308 -8.60 5.64 23.71
C PHE A 308 -8.67 4.64 22.56
N ARG A 309 -7.94 4.93 21.49
CA ARG A 309 -7.87 4.08 20.30
C ARG A 309 -6.44 3.88 19.86
N LEU A 310 -6.09 2.65 19.59
CA LEU A 310 -4.86 2.28 18.92
C LEU A 310 -5.01 2.35 17.39
N PRO A 311 -3.89 2.33 16.64
CA PRO A 311 -3.93 2.25 15.18
C PRO A 311 -4.72 1.02 14.71
N ARG A 312 -5.15 1.06 13.45
CA ARG A 312 -5.91 -0.01 12.82
C ARG A 312 -5.13 -1.32 12.83
N LEU A 313 -5.85 -2.45 12.86
CA LEU A 313 -5.28 -3.80 12.94
C LEU A 313 -4.35 -4.18 11.78
N ASP A 314 -4.50 -3.51 10.63
CA ASP A 314 -3.65 -3.74 9.45
C ASP A 314 -2.35 -2.94 9.45
N SER A 315 -2.14 -2.04 10.41
CA SER A 315 -0.94 -1.20 10.47
C SER A 315 0.20 -1.86 11.24
N ILE A 316 1.42 -1.62 10.78
CA ILE A 316 2.63 -2.04 11.50
C ILE A 316 2.72 -1.39 12.90
N ALA A 317 2.18 -0.18 13.09
CA ALA A 317 2.08 0.46 14.40
C ALA A 317 1.29 -0.40 15.39
N ARG A 318 0.10 -0.88 14.99
CA ARG A 318 -0.71 -1.78 15.81
C ARG A 318 0.02 -3.07 16.13
N ARG A 319 0.77 -3.58 15.15
CA ARG A 319 1.54 -4.81 15.33
C ARG A 319 2.69 -4.63 16.32
N LEU A 320 3.47 -3.53 16.23
CA LEU A 320 4.54 -3.23 17.16
C LEU A 320 4.01 -3.18 18.60
N ILE A 321 2.90 -2.47 18.81
CA ILE A 321 2.26 -2.38 20.14
C ILE A 321 1.76 -3.77 20.58
N GLY A 322 1.08 -4.51 19.71
CA GLY A 322 0.50 -5.81 20.02
C GLY A 322 1.55 -6.87 20.36
N ASP A 323 2.65 -6.94 19.60
CA ASP A 323 3.75 -7.88 19.84
C ASP A 323 4.45 -7.56 21.19
N TRP A 324 4.65 -6.26 21.50
CA TRP A 324 5.20 -5.82 22.79
C TRP A 324 4.25 -6.11 23.98
N LEU A 325 2.95 -5.95 23.80
CA LEU A 325 1.97 -6.29 24.87
C LEU A 325 1.88 -7.79 25.13
N ALA A 326 2.28 -8.63 24.18
CA ALA A 326 2.27 -10.09 24.32
C ALA A 326 3.51 -10.66 25.04
N GLU A 327 4.56 -9.87 25.20
CA GLU A 327 5.75 -10.19 26.03
C GLU A 327 5.46 -10.09 27.52
#